data_f4dfa3682ea5cacdf193f4af196a6048
#
_entry.id   f4dfa3682ea5cacdf193f4af196a6048
#
_cell.length_a   1.000
_cell.length_b   1.000
_cell.length_c   1.000
_cell.angle_alpha   90.00
_cell.angle_beta   90.00
_cell.angle_gamma   90.00
#
_symmetry.space_group_name_H-M   'P 1'
#
loop_
_entity.id
_entity.type
_entity.pdbx_description
1 polymer ?
#
loop_
_entity_poly.entity_id
_entity_poly.type
_entity_poly.pdbx_seq_one_letter_code
_entity_poly.pdbx_strand_id
1 'polypeptide(L)'
;MNIETARMVIRDFTINDINDMQDILGDAETMKNCEPAYTIEKTADFLQKFCIEKGGAVAAVHKETAKVIGYILFNEFGEGVYEIGWFFNRAFWGQGFAYESCKAVIDYAFDKMNAHKVFAETIDGIKSVNLMKKLGMKPERIQRSQTKDNFGNWADLYLYGILSEYRQ
;
A
#
# COMPACT_ATOMS: atom_id res chain seq x y z
N MET A 1 3.30 14.32 -2.59
CA MET A 1 2.24 14.22 -1.54
C MET A 1 2.84 14.59 -0.21
N ASN A 2 2.11 15.31 0.66
CA ASN A 2 2.56 15.60 2.02
C ASN A 2 1.32 15.67 2.93
N ILE A 3 1.13 14.65 3.77
CA ILE A 3 -0.06 14.51 4.62
C ILE A 3 0.43 14.19 6.03
N GLU A 4 -0.14 14.87 7.01
CA GLU A 4 0.09 14.56 8.42
C GLU A 4 -1.15 13.95 9.06
N THR A 5 -0.93 12.90 9.83
CA THR A 5 -1.93 12.25 10.68
C THR A 5 -1.54 12.36 12.16
N ALA A 6 -2.25 11.70 13.05
CA ALA A 6 -1.89 11.71 14.46
C ALA A 6 -0.47 11.14 14.71
N ARG A 7 -0.11 10.05 14.04
CA ARG A 7 1.15 9.31 14.29
C ARG A 7 2.08 9.23 13.08
N MET A 8 1.61 9.61 11.89
CA MET A 8 2.33 9.41 10.64
C MET A 8 2.53 10.72 9.86
N VAL A 9 3.58 10.74 9.04
CA VAL A 9 3.74 11.67 7.92
C VAL A 9 3.80 10.83 6.64
N ILE A 10 2.89 11.12 5.70
CA ILE A 10 2.88 10.48 4.38
C ILE A 10 3.53 11.44 3.40
N ARG A 11 4.61 11.02 2.77
CA ARG A 11 5.40 11.86 1.84
C ARG A 11 5.94 11.05 0.67
N ASP A 12 6.45 11.75 -0.33
CA ASP A 12 7.19 11.13 -1.41
C ASP A 12 8.47 10.47 -0.87
N PHE A 13 8.91 9.40 -1.53
CA PHE A 13 10.14 8.72 -1.20
C PHE A 13 11.37 9.54 -1.59
N THR A 14 12.45 9.33 -0.86
CA THR A 14 13.79 9.83 -1.17
C THR A 14 14.79 8.68 -1.22
N ILE A 15 15.94 8.89 -1.82
CA ILE A 15 16.99 7.85 -1.87
C ILE A 15 17.51 7.44 -0.48
N ASN A 16 17.37 8.32 0.50
CA ASN A 16 17.78 8.05 1.88
C ASN A 16 16.89 7.03 2.60
N ASP A 17 15.73 6.70 2.04
CA ASP A 17 14.77 5.76 2.62
C ASP A 17 15.13 4.28 2.33
N ILE A 18 16.24 4.03 1.64
CA ILE A 18 16.62 2.68 1.16
C ILE A 18 16.70 1.64 2.27
N ASN A 19 17.28 1.98 3.42
CA ASN A 19 17.46 1.03 4.52
C ASN A 19 16.10 0.66 5.15
N ASP A 20 15.25 1.64 5.39
CA ASP A 20 13.91 1.41 5.92
C ASP A 20 13.04 0.63 4.92
N MET A 21 13.18 0.92 3.61
CA MET A 21 12.52 0.14 2.55
C MET A 21 13.01 -1.30 2.50
N GLN A 22 14.32 -1.54 2.70
CA GLN A 22 14.87 -2.89 2.77
C GLN A 22 14.33 -3.67 3.96
N ASP A 23 14.13 -3.01 5.12
CA ASP A 23 13.51 -3.63 6.29
C ASP A 23 12.06 -4.10 6.01
N ILE A 24 11.37 -3.45 5.07
CA ILE A 24 10.00 -3.82 4.65
C ILE A 24 10.04 -4.89 3.56
N LEU A 25 10.68 -4.60 2.43
CA LEU A 25 10.64 -5.44 1.22
C LEU A 25 11.59 -6.64 1.28
N GLY A 26 12.58 -6.60 2.17
CA GLY A 26 13.49 -7.72 2.45
C GLY A 26 12.95 -8.73 3.44
N ASP A 27 11.80 -8.47 4.09
CA ASP A 27 11.19 -9.39 5.03
C ASP A 27 10.26 -10.39 4.30
N ALA A 28 10.61 -11.67 4.35
CA ALA A 28 9.88 -12.73 3.65
C ALA A 28 8.42 -12.86 4.12
N GLU A 29 8.14 -12.60 5.40
CA GLU A 29 6.78 -12.67 5.93
C GLU A 29 5.92 -11.49 5.44
N THR A 30 6.50 -10.31 5.36
CA THR A 30 5.83 -9.12 4.79
C THR A 30 5.51 -9.33 3.31
N MET A 31 6.39 -9.96 2.57
CA MET A 31 6.28 -10.14 1.12
C MET A 31 5.58 -11.42 0.69
N LYS A 32 5.18 -12.28 1.62
CA LYS A 32 4.69 -13.66 1.31
C LYS A 32 3.54 -13.75 0.30
N ASN A 33 2.69 -12.74 0.25
CA ASN A 33 1.52 -12.69 -0.64
C ASN A 33 1.74 -11.83 -1.90
N CYS A 34 2.96 -11.45 -2.20
CA CYS A 34 3.28 -10.59 -3.34
C CYS A 34 4.40 -11.21 -4.19
N GLU A 35 5.64 -10.97 -3.81
CA GLU A 35 6.85 -11.42 -4.48
C GLU A 35 7.84 -11.98 -3.45
N PRO A 36 8.83 -12.77 -3.87
CA PRO A 36 9.96 -13.13 -2.99
C PRO A 36 10.60 -11.87 -2.40
N ALA A 37 11.07 -11.98 -1.15
CA ALA A 37 11.75 -10.89 -0.46
C ALA A 37 12.87 -10.29 -1.32
N TYR A 38 12.97 -8.97 -1.34
CA TYR A 38 13.93 -8.25 -2.17
C TYR A 38 15.34 -8.29 -1.58
N THR A 39 16.33 -8.39 -2.45
CA THR A 39 17.71 -8.05 -2.11
C THR A 39 17.84 -6.51 -2.01
N ILE A 40 18.95 -6.04 -1.42
CA ILE A 40 19.21 -4.60 -1.31
C ILE A 40 19.31 -3.93 -2.69
N GLU A 41 19.90 -4.62 -3.67
CA GLU A 41 20.03 -4.15 -5.04
C GLU A 41 18.67 -3.99 -5.71
N LYS A 42 17.78 -4.99 -5.52
CA LYS A 42 16.41 -4.93 -6.04
C LYS A 42 15.61 -3.83 -5.36
N THR A 43 15.77 -3.65 -4.04
CA THR A 43 15.13 -2.56 -3.30
C THR A 43 15.60 -1.20 -3.80
N ALA A 44 16.89 -1.03 -4.05
CA ALA A 44 17.46 0.22 -4.56
C ALA A 44 16.92 0.56 -5.97
N ASP A 45 16.88 -0.41 -6.87
CA ASP A 45 16.35 -0.24 -8.23
C ASP A 45 14.85 0.10 -8.21
N PHE A 46 14.08 -0.60 -7.38
CA PHE A 46 12.64 -0.36 -7.20
C PHE A 46 12.34 1.01 -6.58
N LEU A 47 13.09 1.39 -5.54
CA LEU A 47 12.98 2.69 -4.90
C LEU A 47 13.25 3.82 -5.91
N GLN A 48 14.34 3.72 -6.68
CA GLN A 48 14.70 4.74 -7.66
C GLN A 48 13.68 4.82 -8.79
N LYS A 49 13.42 3.72 -9.48
CA LYS A 49 12.61 3.72 -10.72
C LYS A 49 11.12 3.86 -10.47
N PHE A 50 10.58 3.10 -9.51
CA PHE A 50 9.14 3.06 -9.29
C PHE A 50 8.67 4.12 -8.29
N CYS A 51 9.33 4.21 -7.13
CA CYS A 51 8.87 5.11 -6.07
C CYS A 51 9.23 6.57 -6.33
N ILE A 52 10.47 6.84 -6.79
CA ILE A 52 10.97 8.22 -6.96
C ILE A 52 10.69 8.75 -8.37
N GLU A 53 11.21 8.09 -9.42
CA GLU A 53 11.10 8.62 -10.78
C GLU A 53 9.67 8.57 -11.31
N LYS A 54 8.96 7.45 -11.10
CA LYS A 54 7.56 7.31 -11.51
C LYS A 54 6.57 7.93 -10.54
N GLY A 55 6.94 8.08 -9.25
CA GLY A 55 6.01 8.52 -8.20
C GLY A 55 4.89 7.53 -7.94
N GLY A 56 5.14 6.22 -8.15
CA GLY A 56 4.13 5.16 -8.03
C GLY A 56 3.77 4.75 -6.61
N ALA A 57 4.47 5.32 -5.61
CA ALA A 57 4.24 5.01 -4.20
C ALA A 57 4.64 6.17 -3.29
N VAL A 58 4.13 6.14 -2.06
CA VAL A 58 4.45 7.10 -1.00
C VAL A 58 4.95 6.39 0.25
N ALA A 59 5.79 7.07 1.01
CA ALA A 59 6.36 6.62 2.27
C ALA A 59 5.44 6.98 3.44
N ALA A 60 5.19 6.01 4.32
CA ALA A 60 4.54 6.23 5.60
C ALA A 60 5.60 6.30 6.70
N VAL A 61 5.87 7.52 7.18
CA VAL A 61 6.91 7.82 8.17
C VAL A 61 6.29 7.88 9.55
N HIS A 62 6.81 7.11 10.49
CA HIS A 62 6.40 7.12 11.89
C HIS A 62 6.99 8.31 12.61
N LYS A 63 6.15 9.21 13.16
CA LYS A 63 6.59 10.49 13.75
C LYS A 63 7.56 10.32 14.93
N GLU A 64 7.32 9.33 15.77
CA GLU A 64 8.13 9.12 16.97
C GLU A 64 9.56 8.63 16.67
N THR A 65 9.70 7.75 15.66
CA THR A 65 11.01 7.16 15.31
C THR A 65 11.66 7.82 14.10
N ALA A 66 10.95 8.68 13.38
CA ALA A 66 11.34 9.27 12.10
C ALA A 66 11.69 8.23 11.00
N LYS A 67 11.30 6.96 11.16
CA LYS A 67 11.53 5.88 10.21
C LYS A 67 10.39 5.74 9.23
N VAL A 68 10.69 5.35 8.00
CA VAL A 68 9.69 4.82 7.08
C VAL A 68 9.31 3.43 7.53
N ILE A 69 8.07 3.27 7.98
CA ILE A 69 7.53 1.99 8.45
C ILE A 69 6.52 1.38 7.49
N GLY A 70 6.14 2.12 6.45
CA GLY A 70 5.21 1.66 5.44
C GLY A 70 5.56 2.16 4.04
N TYR A 71 5.39 1.26 3.09
CA TYR A 71 5.35 1.53 1.67
C TYR A 71 3.88 1.47 1.24
N ILE A 72 3.38 2.54 0.64
CA ILE A 72 2.01 2.59 0.12
C ILE A 72 2.08 2.79 -1.39
N LEU A 73 1.74 1.74 -2.15
CA LEU A 73 1.47 1.85 -3.57
C LEU A 73 0.32 2.84 -3.74
N PHE A 74 0.50 3.85 -4.56
CA PHE A 74 -0.56 4.77 -4.93
C PHE A 74 -0.31 5.25 -6.35
N ASN A 75 -1.01 4.69 -7.30
CA ASN A 75 -0.73 4.85 -8.72
C ASN A 75 -2.02 5.07 -9.50
N GLU A 76 -2.00 6.00 -10.45
CA GLU A 76 -3.12 6.21 -11.35
C GLU A 76 -3.20 5.04 -12.33
N PHE A 77 -4.34 4.35 -12.32
CA PHE A 77 -4.65 3.23 -13.19
C PHE A 77 -5.36 3.70 -14.48
N GLY A 78 -6.16 4.73 -14.37
CA GLY A 78 -6.90 5.38 -15.45
C GLY A 78 -7.40 6.74 -14.97
N GLU A 79 -7.98 7.54 -15.84
CA GLU A 79 -8.41 8.90 -15.50
C GLU A 79 -9.29 8.94 -14.24
N GLY A 80 -8.75 9.51 -13.16
CA GLY A 80 -9.43 9.61 -11.86
C GLY A 80 -9.59 8.29 -11.10
N VAL A 81 -8.98 7.20 -11.57
CA VAL A 81 -9.03 5.88 -10.91
C VAL A 81 -7.64 5.54 -10.39
N TYR A 82 -7.54 5.28 -9.10
CA TYR A 82 -6.26 5.01 -8.42
C TYR A 82 -6.25 3.62 -7.78
N GLU A 83 -5.12 2.94 -7.91
CA GLU A 83 -4.82 1.73 -7.17
C GLU A 83 -4.08 2.09 -5.89
N ILE A 84 -4.49 1.49 -4.77
CA ILE A 84 -3.77 1.57 -3.50
C ILE A 84 -3.38 0.17 -3.03
N GLY A 85 -2.14 0.03 -2.56
CA GLY A 85 -1.63 -1.17 -1.91
C GLY A 85 -0.75 -0.79 -0.72
N TRP A 86 -0.42 -1.73 0.14
CA TRP A 86 0.36 -1.43 1.36
C TRP A 86 1.24 -2.59 1.79
N PHE A 87 2.42 -2.23 2.26
CA PHE A 87 3.36 -3.11 2.95
C PHE A 87 3.93 -2.35 4.14
N PHE A 88 3.78 -2.92 5.32
CA PHE A 88 4.29 -2.29 6.54
C PHE A 88 5.33 -3.19 7.20
N ASN A 89 6.34 -2.56 7.80
CA ASN A 89 7.33 -3.24 8.60
C ASN A 89 6.64 -4.08 9.68
N ARG A 90 6.98 -5.36 9.73
CA ARG A 90 6.35 -6.36 10.61
C ARG A 90 6.36 -5.97 12.09
N ALA A 91 7.40 -5.28 12.55
CA ALA A 91 7.48 -4.79 13.93
C ALA A 91 6.37 -3.80 14.31
N PHE A 92 5.68 -3.22 13.32
CA PHE A 92 4.62 -2.24 13.51
C PHE A 92 3.21 -2.78 13.20
N TRP A 93 3.08 -4.08 12.91
CA TRP A 93 1.79 -4.68 12.62
C TRP A 93 0.86 -4.68 13.84
N GLY A 94 -0.45 -4.73 13.58
CA GLY A 94 -1.49 -4.83 14.61
C GLY A 94 -1.74 -3.56 15.42
N GLN A 95 -1.11 -2.43 15.06
CA GLN A 95 -1.19 -1.17 15.80
C GLN A 95 -2.02 -0.09 15.06
N GLY A 96 -2.62 -0.44 13.93
CA GLY A 96 -3.50 0.46 13.17
C GLY A 96 -2.79 1.42 12.22
N PHE A 97 -1.47 1.37 12.06
CA PHE A 97 -0.71 2.28 11.19
C PHE A 97 -1.11 2.17 9.72
N ALA A 98 -1.34 0.95 9.22
CA ALA A 98 -1.78 0.75 7.84
C ALA A 98 -3.16 1.40 7.60
N TYR A 99 -4.10 1.24 8.52
CA TYR A 99 -5.41 1.89 8.43
C TYR A 99 -5.29 3.42 8.44
N GLU A 100 -4.56 3.98 9.40
CA GLU A 100 -4.37 5.41 9.55
C GLU A 100 -3.75 6.04 8.29
N SER A 101 -2.70 5.41 7.77
CA SER A 101 -1.99 5.89 6.59
C SER A 101 -2.79 5.75 5.31
N CYS A 102 -3.38 4.58 5.04
CA CYS A 102 -4.18 4.35 3.84
C CYS A 102 -5.45 5.21 3.83
N LYS A 103 -6.10 5.38 4.99
CA LYS A 103 -7.26 6.28 5.13
C LYS A 103 -6.90 7.71 4.72
N ALA A 104 -5.77 8.22 5.20
CA ALA A 104 -5.29 9.56 4.88
C ALA A 104 -4.98 9.74 3.39
N VAL A 105 -4.37 8.71 2.74
CA VAL A 105 -4.12 8.72 1.29
C VAL A 105 -5.42 8.71 0.49
N ILE A 106 -6.39 7.87 0.87
CA ILE A 106 -7.70 7.80 0.22
C ILE A 106 -8.45 9.13 0.35
N ASP A 107 -8.44 9.73 1.54
CA ASP A 107 -9.06 11.04 1.77
C ASP A 107 -8.41 12.12 0.90
N TYR A 108 -7.08 12.13 0.83
CA TYR A 108 -6.35 13.06 -0.02
C TYR A 108 -6.67 12.87 -1.51
N ALA A 109 -6.79 11.62 -1.97
CA ALA A 109 -7.16 11.32 -3.35
C ALA A 109 -8.51 11.94 -3.72
N PHE A 110 -9.51 11.80 -2.86
CA PHE A 110 -10.83 12.38 -3.11
C PHE A 110 -10.86 13.90 -2.92
N ASP A 111 -10.27 14.42 -1.83
CA ASP A 111 -10.41 15.82 -1.45
C ASP A 111 -9.50 16.78 -2.22
N LYS A 112 -8.34 16.29 -2.68
CA LYS A 112 -7.30 17.12 -3.31
C LYS A 112 -7.00 16.76 -4.75
N MET A 113 -7.21 15.49 -5.13
CA MET A 113 -6.91 15.03 -6.49
C MET A 113 -8.16 14.83 -7.35
N ASN A 114 -9.36 15.03 -6.78
CA ASN A 114 -10.64 14.79 -7.43
C ASN A 114 -10.77 13.36 -7.98
N ALA A 115 -10.21 12.38 -7.28
CA ALA A 115 -10.32 10.99 -7.67
C ALA A 115 -11.80 10.59 -7.77
N HIS A 116 -12.14 9.83 -8.80
CA HIS A 116 -13.46 9.22 -8.95
C HIS A 116 -13.55 7.94 -8.12
N LYS A 117 -12.46 7.15 -8.14
CA LYS A 117 -12.40 5.82 -7.52
C LYS A 117 -11.02 5.51 -6.97
N VAL A 118 -10.98 4.85 -5.82
CA VAL A 118 -9.78 4.16 -5.31
C VAL A 118 -10.12 2.69 -5.14
N PHE A 119 -9.24 1.80 -5.63
CA PHE A 119 -9.41 0.35 -5.50
C PHE A 119 -8.12 -0.30 -5.00
N ALA A 120 -8.26 -1.49 -4.45
CA ALA A 120 -7.15 -2.34 -4.04
C ALA A 120 -7.45 -3.79 -4.37
N GLU A 121 -6.39 -4.57 -4.59
CA GLU A 121 -6.50 -6.00 -4.79
C GLU A 121 -5.54 -6.77 -3.89
N THR A 122 -5.90 -7.99 -3.52
CA THR A 122 -5.10 -8.84 -2.65
C THR A 122 -5.43 -10.31 -2.82
N ILE A 123 -4.47 -11.18 -2.52
CA ILE A 123 -4.71 -12.61 -2.31
C ILE A 123 -4.93 -12.96 -0.84
N ASP A 124 -4.71 -12.01 0.09
CA ASP A 124 -5.00 -12.19 1.51
C ASP A 124 -6.49 -11.93 1.80
N GLY A 125 -7.27 -13.00 1.79
CA GLY A 125 -8.71 -12.96 2.04
C GLY A 125 -9.11 -12.65 3.49
N ILE A 126 -8.17 -12.46 4.40
CA ILE A 126 -8.43 -12.21 5.82
C ILE A 126 -7.96 -10.84 6.25
N LYS A 127 -6.65 -10.62 6.39
CA LYS A 127 -6.10 -9.37 6.95
C LYS A 127 -6.30 -8.19 6.02
N SER A 128 -5.89 -8.33 4.77
CA SER A 128 -6.00 -7.24 3.78
C SER A 128 -7.45 -6.96 3.41
N VAL A 129 -8.28 -7.99 3.24
CA VAL A 129 -9.73 -7.81 3.00
C VAL A 129 -10.40 -7.11 4.19
N ASN A 130 -10.04 -7.44 5.44
CA ASN A 130 -10.58 -6.74 6.61
C ASN A 130 -10.14 -5.27 6.66
N LEU A 131 -8.91 -4.96 6.26
CA LEU A 131 -8.45 -3.58 6.15
C LEU A 131 -9.22 -2.82 5.05
N MET A 132 -9.40 -3.40 3.86
CA MET A 132 -10.22 -2.80 2.80
C MET A 132 -11.62 -2.46 3.28
N LYS A 133 -12.29 -3.38 3.99
CA LYS A 133 -13.62 -3.13 4.56
C LYS A 133 -13.62 -1.99 5.57
N LYS A 134 -12.62 -1.92 6.46
CA LYS A 134 -12.45 -0.82 7.42
C LYS A 134 -12.23 0.53 6.73
N LEU A 135 -11.56 0.53 5.58
CA LEU A 135 -11.36 1.72 4.75
C LEU A 135 -12.62 2.16 3.99
N GLY A 136 -13.74 1.43 4.14
CA GLY A 136 -15.00 1.71 3.46
C GLY A 136 -15.10 1.17 2.05
N MET A 137 -14.14 0.35 1.62
CA MET A 137 -14.17 -0.30 0.31
C MET A 137 -15.21 -1.42 0.30
N LYS A 138 -15.87 -1.60 -0.84
CA LYS A 138 -16.85 -2.65 -1.09
C LYS A 138 -16.29 -3.69 -2.05
N PRO A 139 -16.69 -4.98 -1.92
CA PRO A 139 -16.26 -6.01 -2.84
C PRO A 139 -16.79 -5.72 -4.24
N GLU A 140 -15.92 -5.82 -5.24
CA GLU A 140 -16.28 -5.67 -6.66
C GLU A 140 -16.13 -6.97 -7.42
N ARG A 141 -15.08 -7.75 -7.12
CA ARG A 141 -14.79 -9.00 -7.80
C ARG A 141 -13.99 -9.95 -6.91
N ILE A 142 -14.28 -11.24 -7.05
CA ILE A 142 -13.44 -12.34 -6.57
C ILE A 142 -13.12 -13.22 -7.78
N GLN A 143 -11.85 -13.29 -8.14
CA GLN A 143 -11.36 -14.13 -9.23
C GLN A 143 -10.76 -15.40 -8.63
N ARG A 144 -11.45 -16.53 -8.82
CA ARG A 144 -11.05 -17.82 -8.25
C ARG A 144 -9.79 -18.35 -8.93
N SER A 145 -8.83 -18.82 -8.12
CA SER A 145 -7.56 -19.39 -8.59
C SER A 145 -6.89 -18.55 -9.68
N GLN A 146 -6.88 -17.25 -9.51
CA GLN A 146 -6.42 -16.30 -10.52
C GLN A 146 -4.91 -16.18 -10.59
N THR A 147 -4.23 -16.32 -9.45
CA THR A 147 -2.80 -16.10 -9.34
C THR A 147 -2.18 -17.14 -8.39
N LYS A 148 -0.88 -17.07 -8.19
CA LYS A 148 -0.17 -17.93 -7.25
C LYS A 148 0.47 -17.10 -6.14
N ASP A 149 0.50 -17.69 -4.94
CA ASP A 149 1.32 -17.19 -3.84
C ASP A 149 2.81 -17.49 -4.08
N ASN A 150 3.69 -17.03 -3.19
CA ASN A 150 5.13 -17.26 -3.29
C ASN A 150 5.54 -18.73 -3.10
N PHE A 151 4.63 -19.60 -2.67
CA PHE A 151 4.85 -21.04 -2.52
C PHE A 151 4.33 -21.84 -3.72
N GLY A 152 3.78 -21.17 -4.75
CA GLY A 152 3.25 -21.78 -5.96
C GLY A 152 1.82 -22.31 -5.82
N ASN A 153 1.12 -22.04 -4.73
CA ASN A 153 -0.27 -22.44 -4.54
C ASN A 153 -1.20 -21.46 -5.27
N TRP A 154 -2.25 -22.00 -5.91
CA TRP A 154 -3.28 -21.15 -6.50
C TRP A 154 -4.04 -20.39 -5.43
N ALA A 155 -4.25 -19.11 -5.67
CA ALA A 155 -4.92 -18.19 -4.76
C ALA A 155 -6.02 -17.41 -5.48
N ASP A 156 -7.09 -17.10 -4.73
CA ASP A 156 -8.13 -16.20 -5.19
C ASP A 156 -7.64 -14.75 -5.12
N LEU A 157 -8.03 -13.93 -6.11
CA LEU A 157 -7.75 -12.50 -6.11
C LEU A 157 -9.02 -11.74 -5.75
N TYR A 158 -8.95 -10.97 -4.67
CA TYR A 158 -10.03 -10.13 -4.15
C TYR A 158 -9.82 -8.69 -4.60
N LEU A 159 -10.82 -8.11 -5.25
CA LEU A 159 -10.81 -6.70 -5.67
C LEU A 159 -11.91 -5.94 -4.94
N TYR A 160 -11.52 -4.85 -4.31
CA TYR A 160 -12.40 -3.97 -3.53
C TYR A 160 -12.19 -2.53 -3.98
N GLY A 161 -13.25 -1.72 -3.95
CA GLY A 161 -13.18 -0.32 -4.36
C GLY A 161 -14.09 0.58 -3.53
N ILE A 162 -13.76 1.88 -3.57
CA ILE A 162 -14.57 2.95 -3.00
C ILE A 162 -14.70 4.06 -4.03
N LEU A 163 -15.93 4.56 -4.22
CA LEU A 163 -16.24 5.68 -5.09
C LEU A 163 -16.35 6.97 -4.28
N SER A 164 -16.04 8.10 -4.92
CA SER A 164 -16.15 9.42 -4.31
C SER A 164 -17.56 9.72 -3.77
N GLU A 165 -18.60 9.26 -4.47
CA GLU A 165 -20.01 9.44 -4.10
C GLU A 165 -20.46 8.61 -2.88
N TYR A 166 -19.72 7.59 -2.48
CA TYR A 166 -20.04 6.75 -1.31
C TYR A 166 -19.30 7.18 -0.04
N ARG A 167 -18.59 8.28 -0.09
CA ARG A 167 -17.93 8.87 1.08
C ARG A 167 -18.96 9.51 2.01
N GLN A 168 -19.04 8.99 3.23
CA GLN A 168 -19.78 9.60 4.34
C GLN A 168 -18.85 10.36 5.25
#